data_287d6be6745a03f72c6901bfc2298606
#
_entry.id   287d6be6745a03f72c6901bfc2298606
#
_cell.length_a   1.000
_cell.length_b   1.000
_cell.length_c   1.000
_cell.angle_alpha   90.00
_cell.angle_beta   90.00
_cell.angle_gamma   90.00
#
_symmetry.space_group_name_H-M   'P 1'
#
loop_
_entity.id
_entity.type
_entity.pdbx_description
1 polymer ?
#
loop_
_entity_poly.entity_id
_entity_poly.type
_entity_poly.pdbx_seq_one_letter_code
_entity_poly.pdbx_strand_id
1 'polypeptide(L)'
;MSRFPLFPLVPPDDRLDKARKMSSMIQSMTGYASGDRAAGAVGAAVIHLELKSVNSRFLDVVFRCGDELRFLEMPLRELLAARVQRGKVECRLHLIQRQGGVPRELTLDGGLVDQLGRLEIAVRAALPDAAPLSVAEVLRWPGMLGEDSIAPALLQGEAVTLAGAVIDDFVASRAREGGKLGATIVDRVARMRALVGQVGPMLPRALEDYQQRLATKLREAVASLDEERIRQEIGLFAARIDVAEELARLATHLDEVQRVVDKGGAVGKRLDFLMQELNREANTLASKSVSADVTAIALELKLLIEQMREQVQNLE
;
A
#
# COMPACT_ATOMS: atom_id res chain seq x y z
N MET A 1 -13.96 -44.99 40.16
CA MET A 1 -14.19 -44.53 38.78
C MET A 1 -14.56 -43.05 38.83
N SER A 2 -13.53 -42.21 38.67
CA SER A 2 -13.65 -40.74 38.76
C SER A 2 -13.88 -40.21 37.35
N ARG A 3 -15.01 -39.53 37.09
CA ARG A 3 -15.35 -38.87 35.84
C ARG A 3 -14.66 -37.48 35.84
N PHE A 4 -13.73 -37.26 34.93
CA PHE A 4 -13.21 -35.91 34.61
C PHE A 4 -14.29 -35.08 33.89
N PRO A 5 -14.48 -33.81 34.24
CA PRO A 5 -15.40 -32.95 33.53
C PRO A 5 -14.79 -32.55 32.17
N LEU A 6 -15.58 -32.77 31.10
CA LEU A 6 -15.29 -32.23 29.75
C LEU A 6 -15.35 -30.70 29.81
N PHE A 7 -14.22 -30.06 29.51
CA PHE A 7 -14.18 -28.62 29.25
C PHE A 7 -14.99 -28.32 27.97
N PRO A 8 -15.85 -27.28 27.97
CA PRO A 8 -16.52 -26.87 26.74
C PRO A 8 -15.49 -26.35 25.76
N LEU A 9 -15.54 -26.86 24.51
CA LEU A 9 -14.79 -26.30 23.36
C LEU A 9 -15.17 -24.83 23.20
N VAL A 10 -14.20 -23.94 23.37
CA VAL A 10 -14.31 -22.53 23.05
C VAL A 10 -14.61 -22.45 21.54
N PRO A 11 -15.67 -21.79 21.09
CA PRO A 11 -15.93 -21.63 19.66
C PRO A 11 -14.74 -20.91 19.00
N PRO A 12 -14.40 -21.25 17.73
CA PRO A 12 -13.31 -20.61 17.03
C PRO A 12 -13.54 -19.10 16.96
N ASP A 13 -12.52 -18.33 17.34
CA ASP A 13 -12.57 -16.88 17.32
C ASP A 13 -12.60 -16.43 15.84
N ASP A 14 -13.78 -16.05 15.37
CA ASP A 14 -14.08 -15.60 14.00
C ASP A 14 -13.17 -14.42 13.58
N ARG A 15 -12.64 -13.66 14.55
CA ARG A 15 -11.67 -12.58 14.33
C ARG A 15 -10.31 -13.09 13.94
N LEU A 16 -9.84 -14.20 14.52
CA LEU A 16 -8.54 -14.81 14.20
C LEU A 16 -8.56 -15.45 12.81
N ASP A 17 -9.65 -16.09 12.42
CA ASP A 17 -9.81 -16.66 11.09
C ASP A 17 -9.93 -15.58 10.01
N LYS A 18 -10.63 -14.49 10.29
CA LYS A 18 -10.73 -13.34 9.41
C LYS A 18 -9.37 -12.65 9.24
N ALA A 19 -8.59 -12.47 10.31
CA ALA A 19 -7.25 -11.91 10.28
C ALA A 19 -6.26 -12.81 9.50
N ARG A 20 -6.33 -14.13 9.66
CA ARG A 20 -5.53 -15.10 8.88
C ARG A 20 -5.88 -15.07 7.39
N LYS A 21 -7.15 -15.03 7.06
CA LYS A 21 -7.63 -14.95 5.67
C LYS A 21 -7.23 -13.64 5.01
N MET A 22 -7.23 -12.53 5.74
CA MET A 22 -6.77 -11.22 5.24
C MET A 22 -5.25 -11.17 5.08
N SER A 23 -4.47 -11.82 5.93
CA SER A 23 -3.01 -11.93 5.83
C SER A 23 -2.55 -12.77 4.62
N SER A 24 -3.40 -13.65 4.09
CA SER A 24 -3.11 -14.43 2.89
C SER A 24 -3.50 -13.73 1.58
N MET A 25 -4.20 -12.59 1.64
CA MET A 25 -4.59 -11.82 0.45
C MET A 25 -3.46 -10.88 0.05
N ILE A 26 -3.30 -10.67 -1.27
CA ILE A 26 -2.42 -9.62 -1.78
C ILE A 26 -2.95 -8.27 -1.30
N GLN A 27 -2.06 -7.43 -0.77
CA GLN A 27 -2.42 -6.09 -0.31
C GLN A 27 -1.75 -5.01 -1.17
N SER A 28 -2.49 -3.93 -1.43
CA SER A 28 -1.91 -2.71 -1.97
C SER A 28 -1.18 -1.94 -0.87
N MET A 29 -0.09 -1.24 -1.22
CA MET A 29 0.56 -0.29 -0.32
C MET A 29 -0.22 1.02 -0.16
N THR A 30 -1.17 1.30 -1.05
CA THR A 30 -2.10 2.43 -0.95
C THR A 30 -3.37 2.00 -0.23
N GLY A 31 -3.96 2.92 0.52
CA GLY A 31 -5.19 2.68 1.24
C GLY A 31 -5.70 3.92 1.95
N TYR A 32 -6.99 3.90 2.27
CA TYR A 32 -7.66 4.94 3.02
C TYR A 32 -8.75 4.35 3.91
N ALA A 33 -8.85 4.85 5.12
CA ALA A 33 -9.98 4.64 6.01
C ALA A 33 -10.11 5.81 6.96
N SER A 34 -11.33 6.08 7.42
CA SER A 34 -11.60 7.08 8.45
C SER A 34 -12.78 6.65 9.30
N GLY A 35 -12.85 7.18 10.51
CA GLY A 35 -13.96 6.90 11.42
C GLY A 35 -14.09 7.96 12.48
N ASP A 36 -15.25 7.98 13.09
CA ASP A 36 -15.64 8.91 14.13
C ASP A 36 -16.12 8.15 15.38
N ARG A 37 -15.79 8.67 16.55
CA ARG A 37 -16.26 8.11 17.81
C ARG A 37 -16.52 9.22 18.84
N ALA A 38 -17.70 9.15 19.45
CA ALA A 38 -18.04 10.06 20.53
C ALA A 38 -17.11 9.85 21.75
N ALA A 39 -16.65 10.93 22.33
CA ALA A 39 -15.83 10.94 23.53
C ALA A 39 -16.45 11.85 24.60
N GLY A 40 -16.38 11.42 25.85
CA GLY A 40 -16.92 12.15 26.99
C GLY A 40 -18.39 11.85 27.29
N ALA A 41 -18.86 12.39 28.43
CA ALA A 41 -20.25 12.25 28.84
C ALA A 41 -21.15 12.97 27.83
N VAL A 42 -22.19 12.26 27.32
CA VAL A 42 -23.22 12.79 26.42
C VAL A 42 -22.69 13.28 25.04
N GLY A 43 -21.55 12.77 24.56
CA GLY A 43 -21.06 13.11 23.21
C GLY A 43 -20.60 14.56 23.05
N ALA A 44 -20.03 15.16 24.10
CA ALA A 44 -19.52 16.53 24.11
C ALA A 44 -18.41 16.77 23.08
N ALA A 45 -17.71 15.72 22.69
CA ALA A 45 -16.69 15.77 21.63
C ALA A 45 -16.76 14.50 20.77
N VAL A 46 -16.18 14.59 19.58
CA VAL A 46 -16.02 13.46 18.65
C VAL A 46 -14.53 13.35 18.30
N ILE A 47 -13.97 12.17 18.52
CA ILE A 47 -12.66 11.81 17.98
C ILE A 47 -12.83 11.42 16.53
N HIS A 48 -12.12 12.10 15.63
CA HIS A 48 -12.01 11.76 14.22
C HIS A 48 -10.63 11.20 13.95
N LEU A 49 -10.56 10.00 13.37
CA LEU A 49 -9.32 9.32 12.96
C LEU A 49 -9.34 9.06 11.47
N GLU A 50 -8.29 9.47 10.78
CA GLU A 50 -8.09 9.21 9.35
C GLU A 50 -6.74 8.52 9.16
N LEU A 51 -6.72 7.45 8.36
CA LEU A 51 -5.54 6.74 7.91
C LEU A 51 -5.42 6.80 6.39
N LYS A 52 -4.25 7.23 5.91
CA LYS A 52 -3.92 7.24 4.49
C LYS A 52 -2.53 6.66 4.29
N SER A 53 -2.35 5.77 3.31
CA SER A 53 -1.02 5.27 2.96
C SER A 53 -0.67 5.48 1.51
N VAL A 54 0.64 5.62 1.27
CA VAL A 54 1.27 5.63 -0.04
C VAL A 54 2.43 4.64 -0.06
N ASN A 55 2.87 4.26 -1.26
CA ASN A 55 3.97 3.33 -1.44
C ASN A 55 5.25 3.81 -0.72
N SER A 56 5.85 2.92 0.07
CA SER A 56 7.17 3.11 0.68
C SER A 56 7.85 1.76 0.92
N ARG A 57 9.18 1.76 0.86
CA ARG A 57 10.00 0.55 1.07
C ARG A 57 9.87 -0.01 2.49
N PHE A 58 9.70 0.86 3.49
CA PHE A 58 9.57 0.53 4.91
C PHE A 58 8.28 1.10 5.46
N LEU A 59 7.86 0.62 6.62
CA LEU A 59 6.77 1.25 7.36
C LEU A 59 7.28 2.58 7.95
N ASP A 60 6.67 3.68 7.53
CA ASP A 60 6.89 5.02 8.07
C ASP A 60 5.53 5.58 8.50
N VAL A 61 5.35 5.81 9.81
CA VAL A 61 4.08 6.30 10.36
C VAL A 61 4.27 7.73 10.84
N VAL A 62 3.56 8.64 10.18
CA VAL A 62 3.54 10.07 10.52
C VAL A 62 2.21 10.41 11.20
N PHE A 63 2.29 10.92 12.43
CA PHE A 63 1.12 11.39 13.16
C PHE A 63 0.92 12.88 12.96
N ARG A 64 -0.34 13.28 12.73
CA ARG A 64 -0.80 14.65 12.72
C ARG A 64 -1.94 14.80 13.72
N CYS A 65 -1.62 15.33 14.87
CA CYS A 65 -2.59 15.57 15.95
C CYS A 65 -2.23 16.87 16.70
N GLY A 66 -3.21 17.46 17.38
CA GLY A 66 -3.00 18.54 18.31
C GLY A 66 -2.19 18.08 19.55
N ASP A 67 -1.59 19.04 20.25
CA ASP A 67 -0.77 18.75 21.43
C ASP A 67 -1.57 18.01 22.53
N GLU A 68 -2.87 18.29 22.62
CA GLU A 68 -3.82 17.65 23.54
C GLU A 68 -4.01 16.14 23.30
N LEU A 69 -3.70 15.65 22.09
CA LEU A 69 -3.84 14.23 21.71
C LEU A 69 -2.50 13.52 21.53
N ARG A 70 -1.38 14.21 21.77
CA ARG A 70 -0.02 13.67 21.52
C ARG A 70 0.28 12.42 22.33
N PHE A 71 -0.31 12.28 23.52
CA PHE A 71 -0.16 11.09 24.36
C PHE A 71 -0.73 9.80 23.72
N LEU A 72 -1.60 9.93 22.70
CA LEU A 72 -2.18 8.82 21.96
C LEU A 72 -1.25 8.28 20.86
N GLU A 73 -0.21 9.01 20.47
CA GLU A 73 0.67 8.64 19.38
C GLU A 73 1.31 7.26 19.57
N MET A 74 1.88 6.99 20.74
CA MET A 74 2.57 5.72 20.99
C MET A 74 1.63 4.52 20.96
N PRO A 75 0.49 4.50 21.70
CA PRO A 75 -0.48 3.41 21.63
C PRO A 75 -1.00 3.15 20.20
N LEU A 76 -1.30 4.20 19.45
CA LEU A 76 -1.80 4.07 18.08
C LEU A 76 -0.72 3.57 17.11
N ARG A 77 0.53 3.97 17.31
CA ARG A 77 1.69 3.49 16.53
C ARG A 77 1.89 1.99 16.69
N GLU A 78 1.79 1.48 17.92
CA GLU A 78 1.89 0.04 18.21
C GLU A 78 0.77 -0.75 17.53
N LEU A 79 -0.46 -0.29 17.59
CA LEU A 79 -1.59 -0.93 16.91
C LEU A 79 -1.42 -0.98 15.39
N LEU A 80 -0.95 0.12 14.78
CA LEU A 80 -0.66 0.18 13.35
C LEU A 80 0.47 -0.76 12.95
N ALA A 81 1.60 -0.75 13.69
CA ALA A 81 2.76 -1.58 13.41
C ALA A 81 2.47 -3.09 13.53
N ALA A 82 1.50 -3.48 14.38
CA ALA A 82 1.06 -4.86 14.50
C ALA A 82 0.28 -5.38 13.27
N ARG A 83 -0.29 -4.50 12.44
CA ARG A 83 -1.18 -4.85 11.32
C ARG A 83 -0.66 -4.44 9.95
N VAL A 84 0.26 -3.49 9.86
CA VAL A 84 0.82 -2.93 8.62
C VAL A 84 2.32 -3.07 8.66
N GLN A 85 2.91 -3.72 7.63
CA GLN A 85 4.34 -4.00 7.60
C GLN A 85 5.12 -3.01 6.72
N ARG A 86 4.46 -2.39 5.71
CA ARG A 86 5.08 -1.50 4.73
C ARG A 86 4.14 -0.37 4.33
N GLY A 87 4.74 0.69 3.81
CA GLY A 87 4.03 1.88 3.35
C GLY A 87 4.30 3.10 4.23
N LYS A 88 4.17 4.29 3.65
CA LYS A 88 4.15 5.53 4.43
C LYS A 88 2.71 5.83 4.82
N VAL A 89 2.41 5.67 6.11
CA VAL A 89 1.06 5.85 6.68
C VAL A 89 0.99 7.20 7.36
N GLU A 90 0.09 8.06 6.92
CA GLU A 90 -0.28 9.28 7.61
C GLU A 90 -1.52 9.01 8.46
N CYS A 91 -1.40 9.24 9.78
CA CYS A 91 -2.45 9.11 10.77
C CYS A 91 -2.84 10.51 11.25
N ARG A 92 -4.04 10.94 10.92
CA ARG A 92 -4.60 12.21 11.40
C ARG A 92 -5.59 11.96 12.50
N LEU A 93 -5.43 12.66 13.61
CA LEU A 93 -6.28 12.57 14.79
C LEU A 93 -6.74 13.94 15.20
N HIS A 94 -8.06 14.14 15.23
CA HIS A 94 -8.67 15.41 15.63
C HIS A 94 -9.73 15.18 16.70
N LEU A 95 -9.81 16.11 17.64
CA LEU A 95 -10.91 16.20 18.59
C LEU A 95 -11.84 17.33 18.12
N ILE A 96 -13.04 16.97 17.71
CA ILE A 96 -14.06 17.91 17.24
C ILE A 96 -15.03 18.15 18.39
N GLN A 97 -15.01 19.34 18.96
CA GLN A 97 -16.00 19.73 19.97
C GLN A 97 -17.34 19.99 19.28
N ARG A 98 -18.41 19.33 19.68
CA ARG A 98 -19.75 19.61 19.16
C ARG A 98 -20.24 20.96 19.74
N GLN A 99 -20.34 21.96 18.88
CA GLN A 99 -21.09 23.17 19.18
C GLN A 99 -22.57 22.82 19.13
N GLY A 100 -23.27 22.77 20.29
CA GLY A 100 -24.71 22.54 20.34
C GLY A 100 -25.21 21.53 21.38
N GLY A 101 -24.33 21.01 22.24
CA GLY A 101 -24.74 20.31 23.46
C GLY A 101 -25.26 21.31 24.51
N VAL A 102 -25.96 20.79 25.53
CA VAL A 102 -26.47 21.51 26.70
C VAL A 102 -25.63 22.75 27.05
N PRO A 103 -26.22 23.91 27.30
CA PRO A 103 -25.46 25.12 27.66
C PRO A 103 -24.41 24.76 28.71
N ARG A 104 -23.12 24.95 28.34
CA ARG A 104 -22.01 24.69 29.30
C ARG A 104 -22.21 25.60 30.51
N GLU A 105 -22.37 25.02 31.64
CA GLU A 105 -22.30 25.74 32.89
C GLU A 105 -20.82 26.12 33.09
N LEU A 106 -20.50 27.39 32.83
CA LEU A 106 -19.15 27.88 33.01
C LEU A 106 -18.88 27.94 34.50
N THR A 107 -17.95 27.13 35.00
CA THR A 107 -17.52 27.16 36.39
C THR A 107 -16.25 27.99 36.54
N LEU A 108 -16.25 28.88 37.50
CA LEU A 108 -15.07 29.67 37.88
C LEU A 108 -14.16 28.83 38.76
N ASP A 109 -12.85 28.89 38.51
CA ASP A 109 -11.86 28.38 39.46
C ASP A 109 -11.74 29.36 40.65
N GLY A 110 -12.41 29.00 41.77
CA GLY A 110 -12.42 29.80 42.95
C GLY A 110 -11.01 30.05 43.55
N GLY A 111 -10.10 29.09 43.40
CA GLY A 111 -8.72 29.22 43.87
C GLY A 111 -7.93 30.27 43.07
N LEU A 112 -8.13 30.29 41.72
CA LEU A 112 -7.54 31.32 40.86
C LEU A 112 -8.15 32.71 41.09
N VAL A 113 -9.47 32.79 41.35
CA VAL A 113 -10.12 34.06 41.70
C VAL A 113 -9.52 34.66 42.99
N ASP A 114 -9.37 33.83 44.03
CA ASP A 114 -8.76 34.27 45.31
C ASP A 114 -7.29 34.67 45.13
N GLN A 115 -6.54 33.97 44.30
CA GLN A 115 -5.14 34.30 44.02
C GLN A 115 -5.02 35.62 43.27
N LEU A 116 -5.84 35.84 42.22
CA LEU A 116 -5.88 37.08 41.46
C LEU A 116 -6.28 38.26 42.33
N GLY A 117 -7.28 38.10 43.21
CA GLY A 117 -7.67 39.15 44.15
C GLY A 117 -6.55 39.57 45.09
N ARG A 118 -5.77 38.61 45.61
CA ARG A 118 -4.57 38.93 46.43
C ARG A 118 -3.50 39.64 45.61
N LEU A 119 -3.26 39.23 44.36
CA LEU A 119 -2.29 39.88 43.48
C LEU A 119 -2.71 41.29 43.11
N GLU A 120 -3.99 41.53 42.84
CA GLU A 120 -4.55 42.87 42.58
C GLU A 120 -4.30 43.82 43.73
N ILE A 121 -4.59 43.38 44.97
CA ILE A 121 -4.35 44.18 46.19
C ILE A 121 -2.85 44.52 46.30
N ALA A 122 -1.95 43.56 46.08
CA ALA A 122 -0.52 43.80 46.17
C ALA A 122 -0.01 44.76 45.07
N VAL A 123 -0.49 44.62 43.83
CA VAL A 123 -0.14 45.52 42.71
C VAL A 123 -0.63 46.95 42.99
N ARG A 124 -1.86 47.12 43.47
CA ARG A 124 -2.42 48.44 43.76
C ARG A 124 -1.76 49.10 44.98
N ALA A 125 -1.26 48.32 45.93
CA ALA A 125 -0.45 48.85 47.00
C ALA A 125 0.90 49.42 46.51
N ALA A 126 1.50 48.79 45.50
CA ALA A 126 2.75 49.26 44.89
C ALA A 126 2.54 50.35 43.84
N LEU A 127 1.38 50.35 43.17
CA LEU A 127 1.00 51.26 42.07
C LEU A 127 -0.40 51.80 42.37
N PRO A 128 -0.54 52.89 43.19
CA PRO A 128 -1.85 53.37 43.61
C PRO A 128 -2.80 53.83 42.47
N ASP A 129 -2.27 54.27 41.36
CA ASP A 129 -3.03 54.71 40.17
C ASP A 129 -3.45 53.55 39.27
N ALA A 130 -3.11 52.29 39.57
CA ALA A 130 -3.52 51.14 38.77
C ALA A 130 -5.04 50.93 38.88
N ALA A 131 -5.69 50.75 37.72
CA ALA A 131 -7.11 50.44 37.68
C ALA A 131 -7.38 49.03 38.24
N PRO A 132 -8.55 48.78 38.88
CA PRO A 132 -8.94 47.45 39.31
C PRO A 132 -9.21 46.54 38.10
N LEU A 133 -8.98 45.22 38.30
CA LEU A 133 -9.31 44.21 37.30
C LEU A 133 -10.83 44.22 37.02
N SER A 134 -11.16 44.28 35.72
CA SER A 134 -12.55 44.14 35.33
C SER A 134 -12.96 42.65 35.31
N VAL A 135 -14.25 42.35 35.44
CA VAL A 135 -14.80 40.99 35.32
C VAL A 135 -14.39 40.33 34.02
N ALA A 136 -14.34 41.12 32.92
CA ALA A 136 -13.94 40.61 31.62
C ALA A 136 -12.46 40.18 31.58
N GLU A 137 -11.58 40.87 32.27
CA GLU A 137 -10.15 40.51 32.40
C GLU A 137 -9.97 39.25 33.25
N VAL A 138 -10.69 39.15 34.37
CA VAL A 138 -10.71 37.97 35.22
C VAL A 138 -11.18 36.72 34.43
N LEU A 139 -12.30 36.84 33.68
CA LEU A 139 -12.83 35.72 32.88
C LEU A 139 -11.90 35.29 31.73
N ARG A 140 -11.07 36.21 31.23
CA ARG A 140 -10.08 35.92 30.15
C ARG A 140 -8.77 35.36 30.71
N TRP A 141 -8.58 35.35 32.02
CA TRP A 141 -7.36 34.86 32.61
C TRP A 141 -7.19 33.34 32.35
N PRO A 142 -6.01 32.89 31.89
CA PRO A 142 -5.81 31.47 31.58
C PRO A 142 -6.15 30.57 32.78
N GLY A 143 -7.03 29.59 32.54
CA GLY A 143 -7.47 28.63 33.55
C GLY A 143 -8.59 29.12 34.47
N MET A 144 -9.08 30.40 34.35
CA MET A 144 -10.14 30.96 35.16
C MET A 144 -11.51 30.29 34.94
N LEU A 145 -11.82 30.00 33.69
CA LEU A 145 -13.01 29.22 33.31
C LEU A 145 -12.60 27.77 33.22
N GLY A 146 -13.17 26.92 34.06
CA GLY A 146 -12.96 25.48 33.97
C GLY A 146 -13.42 24.97 32.60
N GLU A 147 -12.49 24.54 31.81
CA GLU A 147 -12.81 23.70 30.63
C GLU A 147 -13.07 22.31 31.18
N ASP A 148 -14.26 21.74 30.92
CA ASP A 148 -14.52 20.32 31.11
C ASP A 148 -13.60 19.52 30.15
N SER A 149 -12.33 19.37 30.58
CA SER A 149 -11.39 18.52 29.84
C SER A 149 -11.83 17.07 30.01
N ILE A 150 -12.06 16.39 28.88
CA ILE A 150 -12.35 14.95 28.90
C ILE A 150 -11.14 14.24 29.52
N ALA A 151 -11.38 13.38 30.52
CA ALA A 151 -10.31 12.67 31.21
C ALA A 151 -9.40 11.94 30.19
N PRO A 152 -8.07 12.10 30.25
CA PRO A 152 -7.15 11.50 29.28
C PRO A 152 -7.31 9.98 29.14
N ALA A 153 -7.60 9.28 30.24
CA ALA A 153 -7.83 7.84 30.25
C ALA A 153 -9.07 7.43 29.43
N LEU A 154 -10.14 8.24 29.48
CA LEU A 154 -11.36 8.02 28.70
C LEU A 154 -11.08 8.27 27.22
N LEU A 155 -10.40 9.37 26.87
CA LEU A 155 -9.97 9.66 25.49
C LEU A 155 -9.11 8.54 24.92
N GLN A 156 -8.18 8.00 25.70
CA GLN A 156 -7.32 6.90 25.29
C GLN A 156 -8.13 5.64 25.00
N GLY A 157 -9.06 5.25 25.86
CA GLY A 157 -9.93 4.07 25.65
C GLY A 157 -10.76 4.17 24.38
N GLU A 158 -11.39 5.34 24.16
CA GLU A 158 -12.21 5.58 22.97
C GLU A 158 -11.37 5.67 21.69
N ALA A 159 -10.20 6.33 21.73
CA ALA A 159 -9.28 6.43 20.61
C ALA A 159 -8.70 5.06 20.18
N VAL A 160 -8.31 4.22 21.14
CA VAL A 160 -7.81 2.85 20.88
C VAL A 160 -8.90 1.99 20.25
N THR A 161 -10.14 2.08 20.74
CA THR A 161 -11.28 1.35 20.19
C THR A 161 -11.60 1.79 18.76
N LEU A 162 -11.61 3.10 18.51
CA LEU A 162 -11.79 3.68 17.17
C LEU A 162 -10.67 3.24 16.23
N ALA A 163 -9.42 3.32 16.69
CA ALA A 163 -8.26 2.94 15.91
C ALA A 163 -8.31 1.47 15.48
N GLY A 164 -8.74 0.56 16.36
CA GLY A 164 -8.94 -0.84 16.02
C GLY A 164 -9.89 -1.02 14.83
N ALA A 165 -11.04 -0.36 14.86
CA ALA A 165 -12.02 -0.42 13.78
C ALA A 165 -11.51 0.22 12.47
N VAL A 166 -10.90 1.40 12.56
CA VAL A 166 -10.38 2.12 11.38
C VAL A 166 -9.20 1.37 10.76
N ILE A 167 -8.33 0.73 11.56
CA ILE A 167 -7.23 -0.10 11.05
C ILE A 167 -7.78 -1.35 10.34
N ASP A 168 -8.82 -2.00 10.86
CA ASP A 168 -9.44 -3.14 10.20
C ASP A 168 -10.05 -2.75 8.85
N ASP A 169 -10.73 -1.61 8.75
CA ASP A 169 -11.27 -1.06 7.51
C ASP A 169 -10.14 -0.65 6.53
N PHE A 170 -9.05 -0.09 7.05
CA PHE A 170 -7.88 0.28 6.29
C PHE A 170 -7.21 -0.94 5.64
N VAL A 171 -6.98 -2.02 6.41
CA VAL A 171 -6.42 -3.27 5.90
C VAL A 171 -7.38 -3.91 4.89
N ALA A 172 -8.70 -3.89 5.13
CA ALA A 172 -9.69 -4.36 4.18
C ALA A 172 -9.71 -3.56 2.87
N SER A 173 -9.52 -2.24 2.95
CA SER A 173 -9.39 -1.36 1.78
C SER A 173 -8.16 -1.74 0.94
N ARG A 174 -6.99 -1.93 1.58
CA ARG A 174 -5.74 -2.37 0.95
C ARG A 174 -5.87 -3.75 0.30
N ALA A 175 -6.57 -4.69 0.95
CA ALA A 175 -6.81 -6.03 0.40
C ALA A 175 -7.74 -5.99 -0.83
N ARG A 176 -8.80 -5.17 -0.82
CA ARG A 176 -9.67 -4.99 -1.99
C ARG A 176 -8.92 -4.41 -3.19
N GLU A 177 -8.07 -3.42 -2.96
CA GLU A 177 -7.26 -2.80 -4.01
C GLU A 177 -6.19 -3.77 -4.49
N GLY A 178 -5.48 -4.47 -3.60
CA GLY A 178 -4.51 -5.51 -3.94
C GLY A 178 -5.12 -6.62 -4.79
N GLY A 179 -6.35 -7.05 -4.50
CA GLY A 179 -7.08 -8.00 -5.31
C GLY A 179 -7.36 -7.51 -6.73
N LYS A 180 -7.69 -6.22 -6.93
CA LYS A 180 -7.86 -5.63 -8.27
C LYS A 180 -6.55 -5.58 -9.04
N LEU A 181 -5.46 -5.21 -8.38
CA LEU A 181 -4.12 -5.20 -8.98
C LEU A 181 -3.69 -6.60 -9.39
N GLY A 182 -3.92 -7.61 -8.52
CA GLY A 182 -3.67 -9.02 -8.83
C GLY A 182 -4.46 -9.51 -10.05
N ALA A 183 -5.75 -9.19 -10.13
CA ALA A 183 -6.58 -9.53 -11.29
C ALA A 183 -6.07 -8.89 -12.59
N THR A 184 -5.59 -7.64 -12.52
CA THR A 184 -4.97 -6.97 -13.68
C THR A 184 -3.70 -7.68 -14.13
N ILE A 185 -2.85 -8.13 -13.19
CA ILE A 185 -1.63 -8.89 -13.51
C ILE A 185 -2.00 -10.22 -14.20
N VAL A 186 -2.99 -10.95 -13.68
CA VAL A 186 -3.46 -12.22 -14.26
C VAL A 186 -3.99 -12.02 -15.70
N ASP A 187 -4.74 -10.96 -15.96
CA ASP A 187 -5.19 -10.61 -17.32
C ASP A 187 -3.99 -10.39 -18.27
N ARG A 188 -2.96 -9.67 -17.81
CA ARG A 188 -1.74 -9.45 -18.61
C ARG A 188 -0.97 -10.75 -18.86
N VAL A 189 -0.87 -11.63 -17.85
CA VAL A 189 -0.27 -12.96 -18.00
C VAL A 189 -0.99 -13.77 -19.07
N ALA A 190 -2.32 -13.78 -19.07
CA ALA A 190 -3.10 -14.49 -20.08
C ALA A 190 -2.84 -13.96 -21.51
N ARG A 191 -2.78 -12.62 -21.66
CA ARG A 191 -2.44 -11.99 -22.95
C ARG A 191 -1.03 -12.34 -23.41
N MET A 192 -0.06 -12.30 -22.50
CA MET A 192 1.32 -12.67 -22.82
C MET A 192 1.45 -14.14 -23.22
N ARG A 193 0.74 -15.06 -22.57
CA ARG A 193 0.70 -16.48 -22.98
C ARG A 193 0.18 -16.64 -24.39
N ALA A 194 -0.87 -15.91 -24.76
CA ALA A 194 -1.40 -15.93 -26.12
C ALA A 194 -0.38 -15.42 -27.14
N LEU A 195 0.35 -14.35 -26.84
CA LEU A 195 1.42 -13.82 -27.70
C LEU A 195 2.59 -14.81 -27.84
N VAL A 196 3.08 -15.39 -26.75
CA VAL A 196 4.15 -16.41 -26.77
C VAL A 196 3.73 -17.62 -27.61
N GLY A 197 2.46 -18.06 -27.50
CA GLY A 197 1.93 -19.17 -28.31
C GLY A 197 1.88 -18.89 -29.81
N GLN A 198 1.81 -17.61 -30.23
CA GLN A 198 1.80 -17.24 -31.66
C GLN A 198 3.19 -17.31 -32.29
N VAL A 199 4.28 -17.15 -31.52
CA VAL A 199 5.64 -17.08 -32.08
C VAL A 199 6.07 -18.44 -32.68
N GLY A 200 5.81 -19.55 -31.98
CA GLY A 200 6.24 -20.88 -32.43
C GLY A 200 5.84 -21.21 -33.87
N PRO A 201 4.55 -21.07 -34.25
CA PRO A 201 4.08 -21.30 -35.63
C PRO A 201 4.67 -20.35 -36.68
N MET A 202 5.16 -19.16 -36.31
CA MET A 202 5.73 -18.18 -37.24
C MET A 202 7.21 -18.46 -37.58
N LEU A 203 7.94 -19.15 -36.69
CA LEU A 203 9.37 -19.36 -36.83
C LEU A 203 9.80 -20.10 -38.09
N PRO A 204 9.17 -21.22 -38.52
CA PRO A 204 9.57 -21.94 -39.73
C PRO A 204 9.52 -21.05 -40.97
N ARG A 205 8.41 -20.31 -41.16
CA ARG A 205 8.24 -19.42 -42.30
C ARG A 205 9.24 -18.23 -42.25
N ALA A 206 9.44 -17.66 -41.08
CA ALA A 206 10.42 -16.56 -40.92
C ALA A 206 11.85 -17.01 -41.26
N LEU A 207 12.19 -18.27 -40.93
CA LEU A 207 13.48 -18.85 -41.24
C LEU A 207 13.62 -19.09 -42.77
N GLU A 208 12.60 -19.65 -43.42
CA GLU A 208 12.58 -19.87 -44.88
C GLU A 208 12.73 -18.53 -45.63
N ASP A 209 11.94 -17.54 -45.31
CA ASP A 209 12.00 -16.18 -45.90
C ASP A 209 13.37 -15.53 -45.71
N TYR A 210 14.02 -15.74 -44.57
CA TYR A 210 15.36 -15.24 -44.32
C TYR A 210 16.41 -16.00 -45.16
N GLN A 211 16.33 -17.32 -45.18
CA GLN A 211 17.24 -18.17 -45.98
C GLN A 211 17.20 -17.78 -47.46
N GLN A 212 16.01 -17.57 -48.01
CA GLN A 212 15.84 -17.15 -49.40
C GLN A 212 16.48 -15.78 -49.68
N ARG A 213 16.24 -14.81 -48.78
CA ARG A 213 16.83 -13.46 -48.91
C ARG A 213 18.34 -13.48 -48.80
N LEU A 214 18.89 -14.29 -47.88
CA LEU A 214 20.33 -14.44 -47.74
C LEU A 214 20.95 -15.09 -48.95
N ALA A 215 20.39 -16.19 -49.43
CA ALA A 215 20.87 -16.87 -50.61
C ALA A 215 20.86 -15.96 -51.86
N THR A 216 19.81 -15.15 -52.06
CA THR A 216 19.73 -14.18 -53.16
C THR A 216 20.83 -13.11 -53.03
N LYS A 217 21.00 -12.49 -51.87
CA LYS A 217 22.04 -11.48 -51.65
C LYS A 217 23.45 -12.03 -51.82
N LEU A 218 23.72 -13.24 -51.36
CA LEU A 218 25.03 -13.89 -51.56
C LEU A 218 25.31 -14.20 -53.02
N ARG A 219 24.31 -14.68 -53.80
CA ARG A 219 24.44 -14.91 -55.24
C ARG A 219 24.68 -13.61 -56.02
N GLU A 220 24.06 -12.51 -55.63
CA GLU A 220 24.25 -11.20 -56.24
C GLU A 220 25.66 -10.61 -55.93
N ALA A 221 26.17 -10.85 -54.70
CA ALA A 221 27.42 -10.27 -54.25
C ALA A 221 28.69 -10.98 -54.74
N VAL A 222 28.61 -12.28 -55.09
CA VAL A 222 29.77 -13.13 -55.46
C VAL A 222 29.40 -14.09 -56.57
N ALA A 223 29.96 -13.83 -57.75
CA ALA A 223 29.67 -14.60 -58.97
C ALA A 223 30.13 -16.10 -58.96
N SER A 224 30.80 -16.55 -57.88
CA SER A 224 31.31 -17.93 -57.74
C SER A 224 31.24 -18.43 -56.28
N LEU A 225 30.11 -18.36 -55.66
CA LEU A 225 29.94 -18.94 -54.33
C LEU A 225 29.63 -20.43 -54.41
N ASP A 226 30.41 -21.21 -53.62
CA ASP A 226 30.16 -22.63 -53.37
C ASP A 226 28.86 -22.76 -52.52
N GLU A 227 27.93 -23.60 -53.02
CA GLU A 227 26.65 -23.87 -52.32
C GLU A 227 26.84 -24.41 -50.89
N GLU A 228 27.97 -25.06 -50.63
CA GLU A 228 28.33 -25.59 -49.31
C GLU A 228 28.59 -24.49 -48.29
N ARG A 229 29.23 -23.40 -48.72
CA ARG A 229 29.49 -22.23 -47.89
C ARG A 229 28.20 -21.46 -47.59
N ILE A 230 27.28 -21.39 -48.52
CA ILE A 230 25.91 -20.84 -48.30
C ILE A 230 25.19 -21.65 -47.23
N ARG A 231 25.22 -22.99 -47.29
CA ARG A 231 24.62 -23.88 -46.29
C ARG A 231 25.25 -23.74 -44.92
N GLN A 232 26.56 -23.58 -44.80
CA GLN A 232 27.25 -23.35 -43.53
C GLN A 232 26.86 -22.01 -42.89
N GLU A 233 26.80 -20.92 -43.64
CA GLU A 233 26.37 -19.60 -43.14
C GLU A 233 24.90 -19.63 -42.71
N ILE A 234 24.03 -20.31 -43.44
CA ILE A 234 22.62 -20.52 -43.06
C ILE A 234 22.54 -21.31 -41.73
N GLY A 235 23.34 -22.36 -41.53
CA GLY A 235 23.39 -23.15 -40.32
C GLY A 235 23.86 -22.35 -39.11
N LEU A 236 24.92 -21.54 -39.26
CA LEU A 236 25.41 -20.65 -38.21
C LEU A 236 24.37 -19.59 -37.84
N PHE A 237 23.65 -19.10 -38.86
CA PHE A 237 22.60 -18.10 -38.61
C PHE A 237 21.39 -18.72 -37.91
N ALA A 238 20.95 -19.90 -38.32
CA ALA A 238 19.84 -20.63 -37.71
C ALA A 238 20.07 -20.83 -36.19
N ALA A 239 21.31 -21.16 -35.79
CA ALA A 239 21.67 -21.27 -34.38
C ALA A 239 21.60 -19.93 -33.61
N ARG A 240 21.86 -18.80 -34.29
CA ARG A 240 21.78 -17.45 -33.64
C ARG A 240 20.33 -16.97 -33.45
N ILE A 241 19.40 -17.44 -34.27
CA ILE A 241 17.99 -17.04 -34.21
C ILE A 241 17.10 -18.06 -33.49
N ASP A 242 17.72 -19.08 -32.89
CA ASP A 242 16.97 -20.02 -32.07
C ASP A 242 16.42 -19.27 -30.84
N VAL A 243 15.10 -19.23 -30.74
CA VAL A 243 14.34 -18.58 -29.66
C VAL A 243 13.53 -19.58 -28.85
N ALA A 244 13.72 -20.86 -29.03
CA ALA A 244 12.94 -21.90 -28.35
C ALA A 244 13.17 -21.85 -26.83
N GLU A 245 14.39 -21.59 -26.40
CA GLU A 245 14.73 -21.46 -25.00
C GLU A 245 14.08 -20.23 -24.36
N GLU A 246 14.10 -19.07 -25.04
CA GLU A 246 13.47 -17.84 -24.58
C GLU A 246 11.95 -18.00 -24.43
N LEU A 247 11.31 -18.67 -25.39
CA LEU A 247 9.88 -18.95 -25.31
C LEU A 247 9.53 -19.89 -24.16
N ALA A 248 10.32 -20.94 -23.93
CA ALA A 248 10.14 -21.86 -22.81
C ALA A 248 10.34 -21.15 -21.46
N ARG A 249 11.34 -20.27 -21.35
CA ARG A 249 11.60 -19.47 -20.15
C ARG A 249 10.49 -18.45 -19.90
N LEU A 250 10.03 -17.76 -20.94
CA LEU A 250 8.87 -16.87 -20.84
C LEU A 250 7.64 -17.60 -20.31
N ALA A 251 7.31 -18.77 -20.85
CA ALA A 251 6.19 -19.59 -20.40
C ALA A 251 6.35 -19.98 -18.92
N THR A 252 7.54 -20.46 -18.53
CA THR A 252 7.84 -20.84 -17.13
C THR A 252 7.71 -19.66 -16.17
N HIS A 253 8.22 -18.49 -16.54
CA HIS A 253 8.11 -17.28 -15.69
C HIS A 253 6.66 -16.79 -15.59
N LEU A 254 5.87 -16.88 -16.66
CA LEU A 254 4.44 -16.53 -16.63
C LEU A 254 3.65 -17.47 -15.71
N ASP A 255 3.97 -18.77 -15.71
CA ASP A 255 3.36 -19.74 -14.80
C ASP A 255 3.73 -19.44 -13.34
N GLU A 256 4.98 -19.06 -13.09
CA GLU A 256 5.43 -18.66 -11.75
C GLU A 256 4.77 -17.36 -11.29
N VAL A 257 4.57 -16.36 -12.18
CA VAL A 257 3.81 -15.14 -11.85
C VAL A 257 2.40 -15.49 -11.42
N GLN A 258 1.71 -16.32 -12.18
CA GLN A 258 0.36 -16.80 -11.84
C GLN A 258 0.33 -17.47 -10.48
N ARG A 259 1.24 -18.42 -10.24
CA ARG A 259 1.35 -19.17 -8.99
C ARG A 259 1.59 -18.24 -7.78
N VAL A 260 2.44 -17.22 -7.94
CA VAL A 260 2.75 -16.25 -6.87
C VAL A 260 1.52 -15.38 -6.57
N VAL A 261 0.79 -14.93 -7.60
CA VAL A 261 -0.45 -14.15 -7.42
C VAL A 261 -1.52 -15.00 -6.74
N ASP A 262 -1.71 -16.24 -7.16
CA ASP A 262 -2.72 -17.15 -6.58
C ASP A 262 -2.42 -17.51 -5.12
N LYS A 263 -1.14 -17.63 -4.76
CA LYS A 263 -0.70 -17.87 -3.38
C LYS A 263 -1.01 -16.71 -2.46
N GLY A 264 -0.90 -15.46 -2.96
CA GLY A 264 -1.10 -14.26 -2.17
C GLY A 264 -0.04 -14.00 -1.10
N GLY A 265 -0.33 -13.09 -0.18
CA GLY A 265 0.58 -12.63 0.86
C GLY A 265 1.57 -11.57 0.36
N ALA A 266 2.74 -11.46 0.98
CA ALA A 266 3.79 -10.48 0.64
C ALA A 266 4.53 -10.90 -0.65
N VAL A 267 3.94 -10.58 -1.80
CA VAL A 267 4.40 -11.05 -3.12
C VAL A 267 5.22 -10.03 -3.91
N GLY A 268 5.19 -8.74 -3.53
CA GLY A 268 5.74 -7.65 -4.33
C GLY A 268 7.18 -7.86 -4.78
N LYS A 269 8.09 -8.25 -3.87
CA LYS A 269 9.51 -8.48 -4.21
C LYS A 269 9.71 -9.64 -5.18
N ARG A 270 8.92 -10.72 -5.03
CA ARG A 270 9.03 -11.90 -5.90
C ARG A 270 8.52 -11.58 -7.29
N LEU A 271 7.41 -10.84 -7.37
CA LEU A 271 6.85 -10.39 -8.66
C LEU A 271 7.80 -9.41 -9.37
N ASP A 272 8.41 -8.45 -8.65
CA ASP A 272 9.39 -7.54 -9.25
C ASP A 272 10.58 -8.28 -9.87
N PHE A 273 11.11 -9.30 -9.19
CA PHE A 273 12.14 -10.18 -9.76
C PHE A 273 11.65 -10.88 -11.03
N LEU A 274 10.43 -11.43 -11.03
CA LEU A 274 9.87 -12.10 -12.21
C LEU A 274 9.65 -11.13 -13.37
N MET A 275 9.28 -9.88 -13.12
CA MET A 275 9.20 -8.84 -14.17
C MET A 275 10.56 -8.58 -14.82
N GLN A 276 11.65 -8.59 -14.03
CA GLN A 276 13.01 -8.42 -14.57
C GLN A 276 13.39 -9.62 -15.48
N GLU A 277 13.12 -10.87 -15.05
CA GLU A 277 13.40 -12.04 -15.85
C GLU A 277 12.55 -12.06 -17.14
N LEU A 278 11.24 -11.80 -17.05
CA LEU A 278 10.39 -11.67 -18.23
C LEU A 278 10.91 -10.62 -19.22
N ASN A 279 11.34 -9.46 -18.72
CA ASN A 279 11.89 -8.40 -19.56
C ASN A 279 13.22 -8.82 -20.22
N ARG A 280 14.06 -9.58 -19.52
CA ARG A 280 15.30 -10.15 -20.06
C ARG A 280 15.00 -11.08 -21.23
N GLU A 281 14.08 -12.06 -21.05
CA GLU A 281 13.74 -13.00 -22.09
C GLU A 281 13.05 -12.32 -23.29
N ALA A 282 12.17 -11.33 -23.05
CA ALA A 282 11.54 -10.54 -24.11
C ALA A 282 12.57 -9.70 -24.92
N ASN A 283 13.60 -9.15 -24.25
CA ASN A 283 14.70 -8.46 -24.93
C ASN A 283 15.53 -9.40 -25.80
N THR A 284 15.83 -10.61 -25.32
CA THR A 284 16.58 -11.60 -26.06
C THR A 284 15.76 -12.08 -27.27
N LEU A 285 14.45 -12.33 -27.11
CA LEU A 285 13.54 -12.63 -28.19
C LEU A 285 13.54 -11.53 -29.27
N ALA A 286 13.44 -10.25 -28.86
CA ALA A 286 13.48 -9.12 -29.78
C ALA A 286 14.81 -9.05 -30.56
N SER A 287 15.94 -9.29 -29.92
CA SER A 287 17.28 -9.18 -30.52
C SER A 287 17.62 -10.35 -31.45
N LYS A 288 17.06 -11.53 -31.18
CA LYS A 288 17.22 -12.74 -32.03
C LYS A 288 16.21 -12.80 -33.18
N SER A 289 15.16 -11.98 -33.14
CA SER A 289 14.09 -12.00 -34.14
C SER A 289 14.59 -11.52 -35.51
N VAL A 290 14.23 -12.27 -36.57
CA VAL A 290 14.49 -11.93 -37.97
C VAL A 290 13.20 -11.59 -38.73
N SER A 291 12.06 -11.72 -38.09
CA SER A 291 10.74 -11.43 -38.64
C SER A 291 10.17 -10.17 -37.99
N ALA A 292 9.60 -9.28 -38.81
CA ALA A 292 8.91 -8.08 -38.29
C ALA A 292 7.76 -8.45 -37.35
N ASP A 293 7.02 -9.54 -37.65
CA ASP A 293 5.89 -9.99 -36.85
C ASP A 293 6.35 -10.47 -35.45
N VAL A 294 7.43 -11.27 -35.37
CA VAL A 294 8.00 -11.72 -34.09
C VAL A 294 8.57 -10.54 -33.31
N THR A 295 9.19 -9.56 -33.98
CA THR A 295 9.66 -8.33 -33.35
C THR A 295 8.50 -7.52 -32.76
N ALA A 296 7.38 -7.40 -33.47
CA ALA A 296 6.18 -6.72 -32.98
C ALA A 296 5.61 -7.42 -31.74
N ILE A 297 5.54 -8.75 -31.73
CA ILE A 297 5.14 -9.53 -30.56
C ILE A 297 6.09 -9.28 -29.38
N ALA A 298 7.40 -9.29 -29.59
CA ALA A 298 8.37 -9.05 -28.53
C ALA A 298 8.24 -7.63 -27.92
N LEU A 299 7.93 -6.62 -28.74
CA LEU A 299 7.65 -5.25 -28.29
C LEU A 299 6.35 -5.18 -27.47
N GLU A 300 5.31 -5.89 -27.90
CA GLU A 300 4.05 -5.94 -27.14
C GLU A 300 4.23 -6.68 -25.80
N LEU A 301 5.00 -7.77 -25.75
CA LEU A 301 5.38 -8.43 -24.50
C LEU A 301 6.08 -7.45 -23.55
N LYS A 302 7.04 -6.66 -24.03
CA LYS A 302 7.74 -5.65 -23.23
C LYS A 302 6.77 -4.59 -22.66
N LEU A 303 5.82 -4.14 -23.47
CA LEU A 303 4.80 -3.18 -23.01
C LEU A 303 3.95 -3.76 -21.88
N LEU A 304 3.49 -5.01 -22.02
CA LEU A 304 2.71 -5.70 -21.01
C LEU A 304 3.52 -5.94 -19.72
N ILE A 305 4.80 -6.26 -19.84
CA ILE A 305 5.72 -6.43 -18.70
C ILE A 305 5.86 -5.11 -17.93
N GLU A 306 6.07 -3.99 -18.62
CA GLU A 306 6.19 -2.68 -17.96
C GLU A 306 4.88 -2.27 -17.27
N GLN A 307 3.72 -2.52 -17.91
CA GLN A 307 2.42 -2.31 -17.26
C GLN A 307 2.25 -3.15 -16.00
N MET A 308 2.67 -4.43 -16.01
CA MET A 308 2.64 -5.27 -14.81
C MET A 308 3.60 -4.75 -13.75
N ARG A 309 4.79 -4.32 -14.12
CA ARG A 309 5.80 -3.80 -13.20
C ARG A 309 5.32 -2.56 -12.44
N GLU A 310 4.63 -1.64 -13.12
CA GLU A 310 4.00 -0.50 -12.46
C GLU A 310 2.96 -0.92 -11.40
N GLN A 311 2.15 -1.97 -11.69
CA GLN A 311 1.19 -2.48 -10.71
C GLN A 311 1.88 -3.19 -9.53
N VAL A 312 2.92 -3.98 -9.82
CA VAL A 312 3.73 -4.70 -8.81
C VAL A 312 4.39 -3.74 -7.81
N GLN A 313 4.81 -2.55 -8.25
CA GLN A 313 5.38 -1.53 -7.36
C GLN A 313 4.41 -1.06 -6.27
N ASN A 314 3.10 -1.24 -6.46
CA ASN A 314 2.08 -0.89 -5.49
C ASN A 314 1.62 -2.08 -4.63
N LEU A 315 2.20 -3.27 -4.82
CA LEU A 315 1.90 -4.48 -4.04
C LEU A 315 2.89 -4.70 -2.90
N GLU A 316 2.34 -5.12 -1.75
CA GLU A 316 3.11 -5.53 -0.59
C GLU A 316 3.63 -6.96 -0.70
#